data_63c9a17bc27dfeebd6ca7df2bbc5db82
#
_entry.id   63c9a17bc27dfeebd6ca7df2bbc5db82
#
_cell.length_a   1.000
_cell.length_b   1.000
_cell.length_c   1.000
_cell.angle_alpha   90.00
_cell.angle_beta   90.00
_cell.angle_gamma   90.00
#
_symmetry.space_group_name_H-M   'P 1'
#
loop_
_entity.id
_entity.type
_entity.pdbx_description
1 polymer ?
#
loop_
_entity_poly.entity_id
_entity_poly.type
_entity_poly.pdbx_seq_one_letter_code
_entity_poly.pdbx_strand_id
1 'polypeptide(L)'
;MQTITTDQYKIISSDTLEEMATDRNQEIRLLAAEDTGTPGQALLQLAYDDSAQVRYGVARNENATFDALARLAEDRIPGIRKDVARHPHTLFTTLILLGHDRDEEVRREVALNPHTPPPMLTILAVDPCEGVRENVARNQSTPSGVLAGLATSTYPYIRAIVASNPSTLCETLAELAQDNDESVRISVARNPGTSQDTIKQLAKDSSEAVRRAVTERPRSQVSDM
;
A
#
# COMPACT_ATOMS: atom_id res chain seq x y z
N MET A 1 -22.28 37.70 -5.09
CA MET A 1 -21.70 36.39 -4.85
C MET A 1 -22.69 35.35 -5.37
N GLN A 2 -22.50 34.84 -6.58
CA GLN A 2 -23.32 33.75 -7.11
C GLN A 2 -22.74 32.45 -6.56
N THR A 3 -23.55 31.73 -5.83
CA THR A 3 -23.26 30.35 -5.40
C THR A 3 -23.23 29.49 -6.66
N ILE A 4 -22.03 28.93 -6.97
CA ILE A 4 -21.86 27.92 -8.00
C ILE A 4 -22.52 26.66 -7.46
N THR A 5 -23.67 26.31 -8.02
CA THR A 5 -24.37 25.05 -7.73
C THR A 5 -23.69 23.91 -8.45
N THR A 6 -23.67 22.74 -7.81
CA THR A 6 -22.98 21.47 -8.14
C THR A 6 -23.39 20.83 -9.47
N ASP A 7 -24.22 21.48 -10.31
CA ASP A 7 -24.85 20.91 -11.51
C ASP A 7 -24.15 21.26 -12.84
N GLN A 8 -22.90 21.72 -12.83
CA GLN A 8 -22.17 22.09 -14.06
C GLN A 8 -20.90 21.27 -14.31
N TYR A 9 -20.82 20.04 -13.85
CA TYR A 9 -19.89 19.11 -14.48
C TYR A 9 -20.44 18.65 -15.83
N LYS A 10 -20.23 19.48 -16.85
CA LYS A 10 -20.46 19.11 -18.23
C LYS A 10 -19.53 17.92 -18.49
N ILE A 11 -20.08 16.72 -18.65
CA ILE A 11 -19.31 15.55 -19.06
C ILE A 11 -18.63 15.92 -20.38
N ILE A 12 -17.30 16.04 -20.36
CA ILE A 12 -16.51 16.32 -21.56
C ILE A 12 -16.54 15.05 -22.40
N SER A 13 -16.82 15.18 -23.71
CA SER A 13 -16.84 14.02 -24.59
C SER A 13 -15.43 13.42 -24.76
N SER A 14 -15.36 12.13 -25.00
CA SER A 14 -14.10 11.41 -25.29
C SER A 14 -13.30 12.08 -26.40
N ASP A 15 -13.96 12.46 -27.51
CA ASP A 15 -13.32 13.13 -28.65
C ASP A 15 -12.70 14.48 -28.23
N THR A 16 -13.41 15.24 -27.39
CA THR A 16 -12.89 16.52 -26.84
C THR A 16 -11.66 16.29 -25.95
N LEU A 17 -11.67 15.23 -25.13
CA LEU A 17 -10.53 14.91 -24.26
C LEU A 17 -9.30 14.45 -25.07
N GLU A 18 -9.50 13.75 -26.19
CA GLU A 18 -8.42 13.41 -27.12
C GLU A 18 -7.82 14.67 -27.78
N GLU A 19 -8.67 15.63 -28.22
CA GLU A 19 -8.20 16.91 -28.74
C GLU A 19 -7.43 17.70 -27.66
N MET A 20 -7.95 17.79 -26.43
CA MET A 20 -7.30 18.44 -25.31
C MET A 20 -5.93 17.82 -24.98
N ALA A 21 -5.79 16.51 -25.11
CA ALA A 21 -4.53 15.80 -24.85
C ALA A 21 -3.41 16.20 -25.82
N THR A 22 -3.75 16.82 -26.95
CA THR A 22 -2.78 17.27 -27.98
C THR A 22 -2.66 18.80 -28.04
N ASP A 23 -3.33 19.54 -27.15
CA ASP A 23 -3.32 21.00 -27.17
C ASP A 23 -1.92 21.55 -26.90
N ARG A 24 -1.62 22.73 -27.50
CA ARG A 24 -0.36 23.43 -27.30
C ARG A 24 -0.19 23.95 -25.86
N ASN A 25 -1.31 24.27 -25.20
CA ASN A 25 -1.34 24.74 -23.83
C ASN A 25 -1.26 23.55 -22.86
N GLN A 26 -0.19 23.53 -22.04
CA GLN A 26 0.01 22.48 -21.04
C GLN A 26 -1.15 22.40 -20.01
N GLU A 27 -1.83 23.51 -19.72
CA GLU A 27 -2.94 23.52 -18.77
C GLU A 27 -4.14 22.75 -19.32
N ILE A 28 -4.38 22.83 -20.64
CA ILE A 28 -5.44 22.06 -21.30
C ILE A 28 -5.07 20.57 -21.33
N ARG A 29 -3.81 20.24 -21.62
CA ARG A 29 -3.34 18.85 -21.56
C ARG A 29 -3.40 18.29 -20.13
N LEU A 30 -3.12 19.14 -19.11
CA LEU A 30 -3.26 18.74 -17.70
C LEU A 30 -4.72 18.42 -17.35
N LEU A 31 -5.68 19.25 -17.78
CA LEU A 31 -7.11 18.95 -17.57
C LEU A 31 -7.49 17.61 -18.19
N ALA A 32 -7.01 17.30 -19.41
CA ALA A 32 -7.23 15.98 -20.01
C ALA A 32 -6.55 14.87 -19.19
N ALA A 33 -5.32 15.08 -18.69
CA ALA A 33 -4.62 14.07 -17.89
C ALA A 33 -5.34 13.74 -16.58
N GLU A 34 -6.03 14.71 -15.98
CA GLU A 34 -6.75 14.56 -14.70
C GLU A 34 -8.19 14.06 -14.88
N ASP A 35 -8.79 14.19 -16.06
CA ASP A 35 -10.15 13.76 -16.30
C ASP A 35 -10.25 12.24 -16.41
N THR A 36 -11.11 11.63 -15.62
CA THR A 36 -11.31 10.17 -15.61
C THR A 36 -12.01 9.65 -16.87
N GLY A 37 -12.62 10.52 -17.67
CA GLY A 37 -13.19 10.18 -18.98
C GLY A 37 -12.15 10.08 -20.10
N THR A 38 -10.89 10.45 -19.83
CA THR A 38 -9.86 10.48 -20.89
C THR A 38 -9.54 9.08 -21.38
N PRO A 39 -9.58 8.87 -22.71
CA PRO A 39 -9.28 7.58 -23.30
C PRO A 39 -7.87 7.10 -22.98
N GLY A 40 -7.71 5.80 -22.78
CA GLY A 40 -6.44 5.19 -22.42
C GLY A 40 -5.31 5.49 -23.39
N GLN A 41 -5.61 5.61 -24.69
CA GLN A 41 -4.63 5.96 -25.72
C GLN A 41 -4.14 7.41 -25.54
N ALA A 42 -5.03 8.34 -25.18
CA ALA A 42 -4.66 9.71 -24.89
C ALA A 42 -3.83 9.81 -23.59
N LEU A 43 -4.19 9.04 -22.54
CA LEU A 43 -3.39 8.94 -21.33
C LEU A 43 -1.98 8.38 -21.60
N LEU A 44 -1.87 7.37 -22.47
CA LEU A 44 -0.56 6.86 -22.88
C LEU A 44 0.27 7.93 -23.59
N GLN A 45 -0.33 8.72 -24.47
CA GLN A 45 0.35 9.84 -25.12
C GLN A 45 0.80 10.90 -24.10
N LEU A 46 -0.08 11.29 -23.16
CA LEU A 46 0.23 12.24 -22.10
C LEU A 46 1.31 11.73 -21.11
N ALA A 47 1.52 10.43 -21.01
CA ALA A 47 2.62 9.85 -20.23
C ALA A 47 4.01 10.19 -20.80
N TYR A 48 4.09 10.68 -22.02
CA TYR A 48 5.31 11.19 -22.66
C TYR A 48 5.40 12.73 -22.69
N ASP A 49 4.45 13.43 -22.04
CA ASP A 49 4.41 14.90 -22.06
C ASP A 49 5.67 15.53 -21.49
N ASP A 50 6.12 16.64 -22.07
CA ASP A 50 7.27 17.39 -21.58
C ASP A 50 7.05 17.97 -20.19
N SER A 51 5.78 18.37 -19.89
CA SER A 51 5.37 18.91 -18.60
C SER A 51 5.28 17.78 -17.54
N ALA A 52 6.03 17.94 -16.46
CA ALA A 52 5.93 17.05 -15.33
C ALA A 52 4.55 17.04 -14.68
N GLN A 53 3.83 18.16 -14.71
CA GLN A 53 2.48 18.28 -14.15
C GLN A 53 1.49 17.41 -14.92
N VAL A 54 1.57 17.39 -16.23
CA VAL A 54 0.74 16.52 -17.08
C VAL A 54 1.04 15.06 -16.78
N ARG A 55 2.31 14.67 -16.70
CA ARG A 55 2.69 13.29 -16.36
C ARG A 55 2.25 12.89 -14.94
N TYR A 56 2.28 13.82 -13.97
CA TYR A 56 1.67 13.61 -12.64
C TYR A 56 0.16 13.37 -12.73
N GLY A 57 -0.55 14.16 -13.57
CA GLY A 57 -1.97 13.96 -13.81
C GLY A 57 -2.25 12.53 -14.28
N VAL A 58 -1.48 12.05 -15.28
CA VAL A 58 -1.62 10.68 -15.77
C VAL A 58 -1.33 9.63 -14.67
N ALA A 59 -0.25 9.80 -13.89
CA ALA A 59 0.12 8.84 -12.84
C ALA A 59 -0.95 8.69 -11.74
N ARG A 60 -1.79 9.70 -11.57
CA ARG A 60 -2.89 9.75 -10.58
C ARG A 60 -4.26 9.45 -11.17
N ASN A 61 -4.37 9.39 -12.49
CA ASN A 61 -5.62 9.13 -13.16
C ASN A 61 -6.05 7.67 -12.95
N GLU A 62 -7.22 7.47 -12.34
CA GLU A 62 -7.73 6.12 -12.03
C GLU A 62 -7.86 5.22 -13.26
N ASN A 63 -7.98 5.81 -14.45
CA ASN A 63 -8.06 5.09 -15.73
C ASN A 63 -6.73 5.02 -16.48
N ALA A 64 -5.60 5.36 -15.81
CA ALA A 64 -4.28 5.19 -16.39
C ALA A 64 -4.08 3.74 -16.84
N THR A 65 -3.67 3.57 -18.09
CA THR A 65 -3.43 2.25 -18.66
C THR A 65 -2.14 1.63 -18.13
N PHE A 66 -2.04 0.32 -18.18
CA PHE A 66 -0.82 -0.40 -17.81
C PHE A 66 0.41 0.11 -18.56
N ASP A 67 0.26 0.44 -19.85
CA ASP A 67 1.36 0.95 -20.69
C ASP A 67 1.76 2.37 -20.26
N ALA A 68 0.79 3.24 -19.95
CA ALA A 68 1.07 4.57 -19.42
C ALA A 68 1.81 4.51 -18.07
N LEU A 69 1.35 3.64 -17.17
CA LEU A 69 2.00 3.43 -15.87
C LEU A 69 3.40 2.82 -16.03
N ALA A 70 3.57 1.84 -16.91
CA ALA A 70 4.88 1.26 -17.19
C ALA A 70 5.86 2.31 -17.74
N ARG A 71 5.39 3.18 -18.64
CA ARG A 71 6.19 4.33 -19.13
C ARG A 71 6.59 5.28 -17.99
N LEU A 72 5.65 5.65 -17.12
CA LEU A 72 5.88 6.57 -16.01
C LEU A 72 6.71 5.96 -14.88
N ALA A 73 6.80 4.64 -14.79
CA ALA A 73 7.69 3.96 -13.85
C ALA A 73 9.18 4.24 -14.11
N GLU A 74 9.52 4.71 -15.31
CA GLU A 74 10.87 5.13 -15.69
C GLU A 74 11.07 6.65 -15.67
N ASP A 75 10.10 7.41 -15.12
CA ASP A 75 10.18 8.86 -15.07
C ASP A 75 11.38 9.32 -14.24
N ARG A 76 12.02 10.41 -14.69
CA ARG A 76 13.15 11.03 -13.97
C ARG A 76 12.77 11.55 -12.58
N ILE A 77 11.49 11.87 -12.36
CA ILE A 77 10.99 12.46 -11.12
C ILE A 77 10.52 11.35 -10.18
N PRO A 78 11.13 11.18 -9.00
CA PRO A 78 10.76 10.12 -8.05
C PRO A 78 9.28 10.17 -7.64
N GLY A 79 8.73 11.39 -7.48
CA GLY A 79 7.33 11.58 -7.12
C GLY A 79 6.34 10.98 -8.12
N ILE A 80 6.65 11.02 -9.43
CA ILE A 80 5.82 10.37 -10.47
C ILE A 80 5.93 8.85 -10.33
N ARG A 81 7.15 8.30 -10.18
CA ARG A 81 7.36 6.87 -9.96
C ARG A 81 6.68 6.38 -8.68
N LYS A 82 6.67 7.23 -7.63
CA LYS A 82 5.94 6.96 -6.39
C LYS A 82 4.43 6.85 -6.62
N ASP A 83 3.83 7.79 -7.36
CA ASP A 83 2.41 7.74 -7.69
C ASP A 83 2.07 6.49 -8.53
N VAL A 84 2.95 6.10 -9.46
CA VAL A 84 2.85 4.81 -10.18
C VAL A 84 2.91 3.62 -9.21
N ALA A 85 3.86 3.60 -8.27
CA ALA A 85 3.97 2.50 -7.30
C ALA A 85 2.71 2.33 -6.45
N ARG A 86 2.05 3.44 -6.12
CA ARG A 86 0.79 3.46 -5.36
C ARG A 86 -0.43 3.05 -6.20
N HIS A 87 -0.37 3.20 -7.52
CA HIS A 87 -1.54 3.08 -8.38
C HIS A 87 -2.11 1.65 -8.39
N PRO A 88 -3.44 1.46 -8.23
CA PRO A 88 -4.04 0.13 -8.14
C PRO A 88 -3.89 -0.71 -9.41
N HIS A 89 -3.78 -0.07 -10.58
CA HIS A 89 -3.61 -0.75 -11.86
C HIS A 89 -2.14 -1.03 -12.21
N THR A 90 -1.20 -0.75 -11.34
CA THR A 90 0.22 -1.05 -11.61
C THR A 90 0.44 -2.56 -11.63
N LEU A 91 0.94 -3.05 -12.76
CA LEU A 91 1.23 -4.47 -12.94
C LEU A 91 2.37 -4.92 -12.02
N PHE A 92 2.34 -6.20 -11.64
CA PHE A 92 3.40 -6.81 -10.83
C PHE A 92 4.80 -6.67 -11.43
N THR A 93 4.94 -6.69 -12.76
CA THR A 93 6.21 -6.47 -13.46
C THR A 93 6.76 -5.07 -13.21
N THR A 94 5.90 -4.05 -13.24
CA THR A 94 6.24 -2.66 -12.94
C THR A 94 6.57 -2.49 -11.46
N LEU A 95 5.83 -3.15 -10.56
CA LEU A 95 6.15 -3.15 -9.12
C LEU A 95 7.50 -3.80 -8.81
N ILE A 96 7.89 -4.87 -9.53
CA ILE A 96 9.22 -5.46 -9.41
C ILE A 96 10.30 -4.45 -9.83
N LEU A 97 10.11 -3.72 -10.94
CA LEU A 97 11.03 -2.69 -11.36
C LEU A 97 11.19 -1.60 -10.28
N LEU A 98 10.06 -1.04 -9.81
CA LEU A 98 10.03 0.02 -8.81
C LEU A 98 10.50 -0.45 -7.41
N GLY A 99 10.41 -1.74 -7.11
CA GLY A 99 10.94 -2.31 -5.88
C GLY A 99 12.48 -2.19 -5.75
N HIS A 100 13.19 -1.94 -6.84
CA HIS A 100 14.62 -1.67 -6.87
C HIS A 100 14.93 -0.17 -7.06
N ASP A 101 13.93 0.71 -6.92
CA ASP A 101 14.13 2.14 -7.10
C ASP A 101 15.15 2.68 -6.09
N ARG A 102 15.97 3.66 -6.55
CA ARG A 102 16.92 4.36 -5.69
C ARG A 102 16.26 5.21 -4.60
N ASP A 103 15.03 5.67 -4.86
CA ASP A 103 14.26 6.50 -3.94
C ASP A 103 13.47 5.61 -2.95
N GLU A 104 13.68 5.83 -1.65
CA GLU A 104 13.04 5.02 -0.62
C GLU A 104 11.51 5.20 -0.56
N GLU A 105 11.00 6.39 -0.93
CA GLU A 105 9.56 6.63 -0.95
C GLU A 105 8.87 5.83 -2.05
N VAL A 106 9.54 5.61 -3.18
CA VAL A 106 9.04 4.72 -4.24
C VAL A 106 8.98 3.28 -3.72
N ARG A 107 10.07 2.79 -3.10
CA ARG A 107 10.11 1.43 -2.54
C ARG A 107 9.10 1.24 -1.41
N ARG A 108 8.83 2.28 -0.61
CA ARG A 108 7.78 2.27 0.44
C ARG A 108 6.39 2.06 -0.14
N GLU A 109 6.05 2.76 -1.23
CA GLU A 109 4.75 2.57 -1.89
C GLU A 109 4.66 1.18 -2.55
N VAL A 110 5.75 0.68 -3.14
CA VAL A 110 5.79 -0.71 -3.62
C VAL A 110 5.50 -1.68 -2.49
N ALA A 111 6.18 -1.54 -1.33
CA ALA A 111 5.95 -2.43 -0.18
C ALA A 111 4.50 -2.39 0.32
N LEU A 112 3.83 -1.22 0.22
CA LEU A 112 2.45 -1.04 0.65
C LEU A 112 1.43 -1.54 -0.39
N ASN A 113 1.79 -1.58 -1.67
CA ASN A 113 0.86 -1.94 -2.73
C ASN A 113 0.41 -3.41 -2.57
N PRO A 114 -0.92 -3.70 -2.52
CA PRO A 114 -1.44 -5.04 -2.30
C PRO A 114 -1.12 -6.02 -3.45
N HIS A 115 -0.80 -5.49 -4.65
CA HIS A 115 -0.44 -6.29 -5.82
C HIS A 115 1.07 -6.60 -5.90
N THR A 116 1.86 -6.16 -4.91
CA THR A 116 3.28 -6.46 -4.85
C THR A 116 3.49 -7.97 -4.67
N PRO A 117 4.23 -8.61 -5.58
CA PRO A 117 4.40 -10.05 -5.52
C PRO A 117 5.24 -10.48 -4.30
N PRO A 118 4.93 -11.64 -3.68
CA PRO A 118 5.62 -12.14 -2.51
C PRO A 118 7.16 -12.20 -2.61
N PRO A 119 7.77 -12.56 -3.75
CA PRO A 119 9.22 -12.50 -3.89
C PRO A 119 9.79 -11.09 -3.72
N MET A 120 9.06 -10.04 -4.21
CA MET A 120 9.50 -8.66 -4.03
C MET A 120 9.38 -8.21 -2.58
N LEU A 121 8.31 -8.60 -1.88
CA LEU A 121 8.17 -8.34 -0.44
C LEU A 121 9.29 -9.00 0.36
N THR A 122 9.76 -10.18 -0.05
CA THR A 122 10.92 -10.83 0.58
C THR A 122 12.20 -10.01 0.42
N ILE A 123 12.42 -9.41 -0.75
CA ILE A 123 13.56 -8.52 -0.99
C ILE A 123 13.44 -7.24 -0.14
N LEU A 124 12.27 -6.61 -0.14
CA LEU A 124 12.02 -5.37 0.60
C LEU A 124 12.02 -5.56 2.12
N ALA A 125 11.86 -6.77 2.63
CA ALA A 125 11.92 -7.07 4.07
C ALA A 125 13.28 -6.80 4.71
N VAL A 126 14.33 -6.73 3.91
CA VAL A 126 15.70 -6.41 4.35
C VAL A 126 16.17 -5.04 3.83
N ASP A 127 15.26 -4.20 3.37
CA ASP A 127 15.57 -2.85 2.90
C ASP A 127 16.27 -2.02 4.00
N PRO A 128 17.26 -1.19 3.66
CA PRO A 128 17.92 -0.31 4.64
C PRO A 128 16.95 0.67 5.31
N CYS A 129 15.92 1.15 4.57
CA CYS A 129 14.90 2.04 5.10
C CYS A 129 13.90 1.27 5.98
N GLU A 130 13.78 1.67 7.26
CA GLU A 130 12.83 1.02 8.18
C GLU A 130 11.37 1.18 7.74
N GLY A 131 11.02 2.32 7.14
CA GLY A 131 9.67 2.55 6.62
C GLY A 131 9.27 1.60 5.49
N VAL A 132 10.24 1.11 4.70
CA VAL A 132 10.00 0.05 3.72
C VAL A 132 9.68 -1.26 4.44
N ARG A 133 10.50 -1.65 5.44
CA ARG A 133 10.27 -2.87 6.22
C ARG A 133 8.96 -2.83 7.01
N GLU A 134 8.59 -1.64 7.53
CA GLU A 134 7.29 -1.41 8.15
C GLU A 134 6.14 -1.71 7.20
N ASN A 135 6.20 -1.19 5.97
CA ASN A 135 5.16 -1.41 4.96
C ASN A 135 5.11 -2.87 4.48
N VAL A 136 6.25 -3.55 4.40
CA VAL A 136 6.27 -5.01 4.20
C VAL A 136 5.51 -5.72 5.32
N ALA A 137 5.74 -5.36 6.59
CA ALA A 137 5.01 -5.98 7.71
C ALA A 137 3.50 -5.71 7.67
N ARG A 138 3.06 -4.56 7.11
CA ARG A 138 1.64 -4.20 6.93
C ARG A 138 0.98 -4.95 5.77
N ASN A 139 1.75 -5.31 4.75
CA ASN A 139 1.20 -5.91 3.54
C ASN A 139 0.68 -7.31 3.82
N GLN A 140 -0.59 -7.56 3.48
CA GLN A 140 -1.25 -8.84 3.73
C GLN A 140 -0.75 -9.96 2.81
N SER A 141 -0.11 -9.61 1.69
CA SER A 141 0.52 -10.56 0.77
C SER A 141 1.93 -10.99 1.22
N THR A 142 2.42 -10.46 2.36
CA THR A 142 3.74 -10.80 2.89
C THR A 142 3.78 -12.25 3.34
N PRO A 143 4.75 -13.05 2.83
CA PRO A 143 4.90 -14.44 3.24
C PRO A 143 5.11 -14.57 4.75
N SER A 144 4.52 -15.60 5.35
CA SER A 144 4.62 -15.83 6.80
C SER A 144 6.06 -15.99 7.29
N GLY A 145 6.93 -16.61 6.51
CA GLY A 145 8.36 -16.71 6.83
C GLY A 145 9.08 -15.35 6.86
N VAL A 146 8.64 -14.39 6.02
CA VAL A 146 9.14 -13.01 6.04
C VAL A 146 8.64 -12.29 7.29
N LEU A 147 7.36 -12.47 7.64
CA LEU A 147 6.80 -11.94 8.89
C LEU A 147 7.54 -12.49 10.12
N ALA A 148 7.86 -13.78 10.15
CA ALA A 148 8.67 -14.37 11.23
C ALA A 148 10.06 -13.70 11.33
N GLY A 149 10.71 -13.39 10.20
CA GLY A 149 11.95 -12.62 10.19
C GLY A 149 11.78 -11.20 10.75
N LEU A 150 10.72 -10.49 10.35
CA LEU A 150 10.42 -9.13 10.84
C LEU A 150 9.97 -9.12 12.31
N ALA A 151 9.47 -10.24 12.86
CA ALA A 151 9.14 -10.39 14.27
C ALA A 151 10.35 -10.24 15.20
N THR A 152 11.57 -10.35 14.68
CA THR A 152 12.82 -10.14 15.44
C THR A 152 13.35 -8.70 15.34
N SER A 153 12.60 -7.78 14.73
CA SER A 153 13.01 -6.38 14.56
C SER A 153 13.35 -5.73 15.90
N THR A 154 14.39 -4.89 15.90
CA THR A 154 14.74 -4.05 17.05
C THR A 154 13.67 -3.02 17.39
N TYR A 155 12.81 -2.68 16.42
CA TYR A 155 11.73 -1.71 16.56
C TYR A 155 10.45 -2.37 17.05
N PRO A 156 9.97 -2.07 18.28
CA PRO A 156 8.75 -2.68 18.83
C PRO A 156 7.52 -2.46 17.95
N TYR A 157 7.40 -1.28 17.33
CA TYR A 157 6.26 -0.97 16.48
C TYR A 157 6.20 -1.88 15.22
N ILE A 158 7.36 -2.27 14.64
CA ILE A 158 7.37 -3.24 13.51
C ILE A 158 6.90 -4.61 14.01
N ARG A 159 7.36 -5.06 15.19
CA ARG A 159 6.92 -6.33 15.79
C ARG A 159 5.42 -6.30 16.10
N ALA A 160 4.88 -5.16 16.57
CA ALA A 160 3.45 -4.98 16.80
C ALA A 160 2.63 -5.03 15.49
N ILE A 161 3.16 -4.48 14.39
CA ILE A 161 2.55 -4.58 13.07
C ILE A 161 2.56 -6.04 12.59
N VAL A 162 3.67 -6.75 12.73
CA VAL A 162 3.74 -8.20 12.45
C VAL A 162 2.69 -8.95 13.25
N ALA A 163 2.59 -8.68 14.57
CA ALA A 163 1.59 -9.29 15.43
C ALA A 163 0.13 -8.99 14.98
N SER A 164 -0.09 -7.85 14.34
CA SER A 164 -1.41 -7.45 13.82
C SER A 164 -1.70 -8.01 12.43
N ASN A 165 -0.70 -8.49 11.70
CA ASN A 165 -0.88 -8.97 10.34
C ASN A 165 -1.64 -10.33 10.35
N PRO A 166 -2.74 -10.47 9.58
CA PRO A 166 -3.51 -11.71 9.57
C PRO A 166 -2.76 -12.92 9.00
N SER A 167 -1.69 -12.68 8.20
CA SER A 167 -0.85 -13.73 7.62
C SER A 167 0.24 -14.22 8.58
N THR A 168 0.32 -13.68 9.80
CA THR A 168 1.27 -14.13 10.82
C THR A 168 0.83 -15.46 11.42
N LEU A 169 1.73 -16.45 11.38
CA LEU A 169 1.47 -17.78 11.89
C LEU A 169 1.34 -17.81 13.41
N CYS A 170 0.59 -18.80 13.91
CA CYS A 170 0.34 -18.98 15.36
C CYS A 170 1.65 -19.21 16.15
N GLU A 171 2.66 -19.83 15.56
CA GLU A 171 3.98 -20.01 16.17
C GLU A 171 4.66 -18.66 16.42
N THR A 172 4.71 -17.80 15.40
CA THR A 172 5.27 -16.44 15.52
C THR A 172 4.47 -15.59 16.52
N LEU A 173 3.14 -15.72 16.53
CA LEU A 173 2.29 -15.04 17.52
C LEU A 173 2.58 -15.54 18.94
N ALA A 174 2.86 -16.82 19.14
CA ALA A 174 3.21 -17.37 20.45
C ALA A 174 4.57 -16.83 20.96
N GLU A 175 5.53 -16.61 20.07
CA GLU A 175 6.80 -15.95 20.40
C GLU A 175 6.58 -14.48 20.79
N LEU A 176 5.83 -13.72 19.96
CA LEU A 176 5.49 -12.31 20.20
C LEU A 176 4.60 -12.10 21.43
N ALA A 177 3.89 -13.12 21.90
CA ALA A 177 3.15 -13.08 23.17
C ALA A 177 4.06 -12.94 24.39
N GLN A 178 5.35 -13.15 24.25
CA GLN A 178 6.37 -13.00 25.28
C GLN A 178 7.22 -11.74 25.09
N ASP A 179 6.85 -10.88 24.15
CA ASP A 179 7.59 -9.64 23.86
C ASP A 179 7.66 -8.72 25.08
N ASN A 180 8.80 -8.08 25.26
CA ASN A 180 8.97 -7.10 26.35
C ASN A 180 8.04 -5.88 26.21
N ASP A 181 7.68 -5.53 24.97
CA ASP A 181 6.81 -4.38 24.68
C ASP A 181 5.32 -4.77 24.81
N GLU A 182 4.62 -4.02 25.63
CA GLU A 182 3.19 -4.22 25.89
C GLU A 182 2.34 -4.09 24.61
N SER A 183 2.71 -3.16 23.71
CA SER A 183 1.94 -2.92 22.47
C SER A 183 2.00 -4.11 21.52
N VAL A 184 3.12 -4.83 21.51
CA VAL A 184 3.29 -6.08 20.75
C VAL A 184 2.35 -7.14 21.32
N ARG A 185 2.36 -7.36 22.66
CA ARG A 185 1.49 -8.36 23.30
C ARG A 185 0.00 -8.03 23.15
N ILE A 186 -0.37 -6.74 23.16
CA ILE A 186 -1.74 -6.28 22.86
C ILE A 186 -2.12 -6.66 21.42
N SER A 187 -1.21 -6.44 20.45
CA SER A 187 -1.46 -6.78 19.05
C SER A 187 -1.65 -8.29 18.88
N VAL A 188 -0.85 -9.11 19.56
CA VAL A 188 -1.05 -10.56 19.60
C VAL A 188 -2.42 -10.93 20.18
N ALA A 189 -2.80 -10.32 21.31
CA ALA A 189 -4.12 -10.58 21.92
C ALA A 189 -5.28 -10.30 20.97
N ARG A 190 -5.16 -9.31 20.10
CA ARG A 190 -6.20 -8.90 19.13
C ARG A 190 -6.17 -9.69 17.82
N ASN A 191 -5.07 -10.36 17.49
CA ASN A 191 -4.96 -11.08 16.23
C ASN A 191 -5.88 -12.33 16.23
N PRO A 192 -6.77 -12.48 15.22
CA PRO A 192 -7.68 -13.62 15.15
C PRO A 192 -6.97 -14.98 15.03
N GLY A 193 -5.76 -15.00 14.46
CA GLY A 193 -4.92 -16.22 14.31
C GLY A 193 -4.22 -16.66 15.59
N THR A 194 -4.34 -15.92 16.71
CA THR A 194 -3.72 -16.30 17.98
C THR A 194 -4.38 -17.52 18.58
N SER A 195 -3.57 -18.53 18.92
CA SER A 195 -4.03 -19.80 19.48
C SER A 195 -4.71 -19.61 20.85
N GLN A 196 -5.64 -20.53 21.19
CA GLN A 196 -6.33 -20.49 22.49
C GLN A 196 -5.36 -20.60 23.67
N ASP A 197 -4.26 -21.35 23.54
CA ASP A 197 -3.29 -21.48 24.61
C ASP A 197 -2.48 -20.20 24.80
N THR A 198 -2.12 -19.51 23.72
CA THR A 198 -1.51 -18.17 23.78
C THR A 198 -2.48 -17.15 24.41
N ILE A 199 -3.77 -17.20 24.07
CA ILE A 199 -4.79 -16.34 24.69
C ILE A 199 -4.95 -16.62 26.19
N LYS A 200 -4.93 -17.88 26.63
CA LYS A 200 -4.94 -18.24 28.07
C LYS A 200 -3.71 -17.71 28.82
N GLN A 201 -2.56 -17.67 28.15
CA GLN A 201 -1.33 -17.08 28.70
C GLN A 201 -1.51 -15.56 28.85
N LEU A 202 -1.91 -14.85 27.78
CA LEU A 202 -2.11 -13.40 27.79
C LEU A 202 -3.23 -12.94 28.73
N ALA A 203 -4.21 -13.78 29.02
CA ALA A 203 -5.23 -13.50 30.04
C ALA A 203 -4.66 -13.37 31.47
N LYS A 204 -3.41 -13.83 31.68
CA LYS A 204 -2.66 -13.73 32.94
C LYS A 204 -1.49 -12.75 32.85
N ASP A 205 -1.44 -11.95 31.79
CA ASP A 205 -0.35 -10.96 31.57
C ASP A 205 -0.26 -9.98 32.75
N SER A 206 0.95 -9.52 33.04
CA SER A 206 1.18 -8.50 34.08
C SER A 206 0.49 -7.19 33.77
N SER A 207 0.41 -6.82 32.48
CA SER A 207 -0.28 -5.61 32.02
C SER A 207 -1.81 -5.78 32.02
N GLU A 208 -2.50 -4.83 32.62
CA GLU A 208 -3.95 -4.74 32.57
C GLU A 208 -4.45 -4.51 31.13
N ALA A 209 -3.73 -3.71 30.33
CA ALA A 209 -4.09 -3.40 28.95
C ALA A 209 -4.07 -4.67 28.07
N VAL A 210 -3.10 -5.56 28.28
CA VAL A 210 -3.03 -6.84 27.57
C VAL A 210 -4.21 -7.74 27.99
N ARG A 211 -4.47 -7.89 29.31
CA ARG A 211 -5.60 -8.68 29.81
C ARG A 211 -6.95 -8.16 29.28
N ARG A 212 -7.10 -6.83 29.21
CA ARG A 212 -8.28 -6.18 28.63
C ARG A 212 -8.41 -6.48 27.14
N ALA A 213 -7.32 -6.41 26.35
CA ALA A 213 -7.34 -6.74 24.93
C ALA A 213 -7.81 -8.19 24.68
N VAL A 214 -7.47 -9.12 25.56
CA VAL A 214 -7.99 -10.51 25.52
C VAL A 214 -9.49 -10.55 25.72
N THR A 215 -10.05 -9.76 26.67
CA THR A 215 -11.50 -9.76 26.97
C THR A 215 -12.33 -9.05 25.91
N GLU A 216 -11.77 -8.05 25.26
CA GLU A 216 -12.41 -7.25 24.19
C GLU A 216 -12.37 -7.95 22.82
N ARG A 217 -11.69 -9.08 22.72
CA ARG A 217 -11.59 -9.85 21.48
C ARG A 217 -12.97 -10.26 20.97
N PRO A 218 -13.28 -10.06 19.67
CA PRO A 218 -14.48 -10.63 19.08
C PRO A 218 -14.48 -12.14 19.31
N ARG A 219 -15.52 -12.66 19.95
CA ARG A 219 -15.67 -14.11 20.09
C ARG A 219 -15.77 -14.69 18.68
N SER A 220 -14.75 -15.43 18.25
CA SER A 220 -14.87 -16.26 17.05
C SER A 220 -16.11 -17.13 17.24
N GLN A 221 -17.04 -17.08 16.29
CA GLN A 221 -18.10 -18.06 16.20
C GLN A 221 -17.44 -19.41 15.92
N VAL A 222 -17.00 -20.08 16.96
CA VAL A 222 -16.72 -21.51 16.89
C VAL A 222 -18.11 -22.14 16.82
N SER A 223 -18.51 -22.50 15.60
CA SER A 223 -19.58 -23.44 15.39
C SER A 223 -19.18 -24.70 16.13
N ASP A 224 -19.90 -24.99 17.24
CA ASP A 224 -19.95 -26.32 17.81
C ASP A 224 -20.49 -27.26 16.71
N MET A 225 -19.58 -27.97 16.04
CA MET A 225 -19.95 -29.19 15.31
C MET A 225 -19.17 -30.35 15.89
#